data_a39f18b3c3a064d75a08a6973424951f
#
_entry.id   a39f18b3c3a064d75a08a6973424951f
#
_cell.length_a   1.000
_cell.length_b   1.000
_cell.length_c   1.000
_cell.angle_alpha   90.00
_cell.angle_beta   90.00
_cell.angle_gamma   90.00
#
_symmetry.space_group_name_H-M   'P 1'
#
loop_
_entity.id
_entity.type
_entity.pdbx_description
1 polymer ?
#
loop_
_entity_poly.entity_id
_entity_poly.type
_entity_poly.pdbx_seq_one_letter_code
_entity_poly.pdbx_strand_id
1 'polypeptide(L)'
;MLDVCLLGTGGMMPLPYRWLTSLLVRYNGSSLLIDCGEGTQIAIKEKGWSFKPIDVICFTHYHGDHISGLPGLLLTMGNADRTEPLTLIGPKGLERVVNSLRVIAPELPFQIKYIEITQPEQIFEMNGYRLKAFRVNHNVTCYGYTMEIDRAGKFDVDRANEAAIPQKFWGSLQKGENVQDGDNLYTPDMVLGPARKGIKLTYCTDTRPTDSIRNNAKGSDLFICEGMYGEKDKLKKAKEYKHMTFYEAAQLAKEAAVAEMWLTHYSPSLTHPEEYMDEVKKIFPNSIAAKDKRTVELTFSD
;
A
#
# COMPACT_ATOMS: atom_id res chain seq x y z
N MET A 1 8.01 5.48 -11.37
CA MET A 1 7.71 6.51 -10.35
C MET A 1 6.44 6.10 -9.63
N LEU A 2 6.50 6.01 -8.31
CA LEU A 2 5.40 5.63 -7.45
C LEU A 2 5.19 6.74 -6.41
N ASP A 3 4.06 7.45 -6.51
CA ASP A 3 3.71 8.46 -5.51
C ASP A 3 3.00 7.81 -4.33
N VAL A 4 3.47 8.04 -3.13
CA VAL A 4 2.91 7.49 -1.88
C VAL A 4 2.49 8.65 -0.99
N CYS A 5 1.25 8.64 -0.50
CA CYS A 5 0.74 9.64 0.43
C CYS A 5 0.00 8.98 1.59
N LEU A 6 0.50 9.14 2.80
CA LEU A 6 -0.18 8.73 4.02
C LEU A 6 -1.23 9.80 4.37
N LEU A 7 -2.49 9.56 4.04
CA LEU A 7 -3.58 10.54 4.17
C LEU A 7 -3.98 10.79 5.61
N GLY A 8 -4.02 9.73 6.42
CA GLY A 8 -4.36 9.78 7.82
C GLY A 8 -3.46 8.85 8.65
N THR A 9 -3.08 9.29 9.83
CA THR A 9 -2.12 8.62 10.72
C THR A 9 -2.70 8.24 12.07
N GLY A 10 -3.98 8.51 12.32
CA GLY A 10 -4.66 8.22 13.57
C GLY A 10 -5.26 6.82 13.62
N GLY A 11 -5.22 6.18 14.79
CA GLY A 11 -6.00 5.00 15.12
C GLY A 11 -7.14 5.32 16.08
N MET A 12 -8.16 4.46 16.16
CA MET A 12 -9.31 4.47 17.05
C MET A 12 -10.33 5.59 16.80
N MET A 13 -9.95 6.87 16.93
CA MET A 13 -10.86 8.00 16.74
C MET A 13 -10.14 9.16 16.05
N PRO A 14 -10.84 9.96 15.24
CA PRO A 14 -10.25 11.12 14.59
C PRO A 14 -9.95 12.21 15.61
N LEU A 15 -8.89 12.96 15.39
CA LEU A 15 -8.55 14.17 16.11
C LEU A 15 -8.62 15.37 15.17
N PRO A 16 -8.77 16.62 15.68
CA PRO A 16 -8.90 17.82 14.83
C PRO A 16 -7.77 18.00 13.80
N TYR A 17 -6.59 17.41 14.04
CA TYR A 17 -5.41 17.55 13.17
C TYR A 17 -4.83 16.19 12.75
N ARG A 18 -5.60 15.12 12.94
CA ARG A 18 -5.16 13.76 12.61
C ARG A 18 -6.34 12.93 12.16
N TRP A 19 -6.42 12.70 10.84
CA TRP A 19 -7.41 11.83 10.24
C TRP A 19 -7.10 10.36 10.52
N LEU A 20 -8.12 9.53 10.39
CA LEU A 20 -8.00 8.10 10.60
C LEU A 20 -7.25 7.41 9.45
N THR A 21 -6.85 6.20 9.72
CA THR A 21 -5.95 5.38 8.89
C THR A 21 -6.35 5.35 7.42
N SER A 22 -5.44 5.79 6.55
CA SER A 22 -5.61 5.74 5.10
C SER A 22 -4.29 6.02 4.37
N LEU A 23 -3.97 5.20 3.39
CA LEU A 23 -2.81 5.33 2.51
C LEU A 23 -3.25 5.39 1.05
N LEU A 24 -2.84 6.41 0.30
CA LEU A 24 -3.10 6.52 -1.14
C LEU A 24 -1.79 6.43 -1.92
N VAL A 25 -1.79 5.53 -2.90
CA VAL A 25 -0.64 5.27 -3.78
C VAL A 25 -1.06 5.51 -5.22
N ARG A 26 -0.24 6.24 -6.00
CA ARG A 26 -0.50 6.50 -7.43
C ARG A 26 0.59 5.89 -8.29
N TYR A 27 0.17 5.16 -9.31
CA TYR A 27 1.07 4.54 -10.29
C TYR A 27 0.39 4.42 -11.65
N ASN A 28 1.09 4.80 -12.73
CA ASN A 28 0.61 4.68 -14.12
C ASN A 28 -0.81 5.20 -14.35
N GLY A 29 -1.15 6.36 -13.77
CA GLY A 29 -2.47 6.97 -13.92
C GLY A 29 -3.60 6.34 -13.09
N SER A 30 -3.32 5.26 -12.39
CA SER A 30 -4.21 4.57 -11.44
C SER A 30 -3.87 4.92 -9.99
N SER A 31 -4.82 4.75 -9.09
CA SER A 31 -4.59 4.93 -7.66
C SER A 31 -5.13 3.73 -6.87
N LEU A 32 -4.30 3.29 -5.91
CA LEU A 32 -4.63 2.29 -4.90
C LEU A 32 -4.82 3.00 -3.56
N LEU A 33 -5.98 2.82 -2.94
CA LEU A 33 -6.24 3.25 -1.57
C LEU A 33 -6.16 2.03 -0.64
N ILE A 34 -5.43 2.13 0.46
CA ILE A 34 -5.42 1.09 1.52
C ILE A 34 -5.99 1.72 2.78
N ASP A 35 -7.09 1.15 3.25
CA ASP A 35 -7.99 1.65 4.28
C ASP A 35 -8.64 3.01 3.94
N CYS A 36 -9.80 3.24 4.49
CA CYS A 36 -10.61 4.43 4.29
C CYS A 36 -11.26 4.85 5.61
N GLY A 37 -10.43 5.32 6.54
CA GLY A 37 -10.88 5.87 7.80
C GLY A 37 -11.63 7.19 7.63
N GLU A 38 -12.26 7.67 8.69
CA GLU A 38 -12.96 8.95 8.67
C GLU A 38 -11.99 10.10 8.35
N GLY A 39 -12.41 10.99 7.45
CA GLY A 39 -11.59 12.11 6.96
C GLY A 39 -10.79 11.82 5.70
N THR A 40 -10.75 10.58 5.22
CA THR A 40 -9.98 10.19 4.01
C THR A 40 -10.30 11.09 2.81
N GLN A 41 -11.59 11.33 2.50
CA GLN A 41 -11.99 12.19 1.38
C GLN A 41 -11.54 13.65 1.57
N ILE A 42 -11.50 14.14 2.81
CA ILE A 42 -11.03 15.50 3.12
C ILE A 42 -9.53 15.58 2.88
N ALA A 43 -8.77 14.62 3.38
CA ALA A 43 -7.33 14.55 3.21
C ALA A 43 -6.90 14.46 1.74
N ILE A 44 -7.63 13.68 0.91
CA ILE A 44 -7.41 13.63 -0.55
C ILE A 44 -7.64 15.01 -1.17
N LYS A 45 -8.73 15.69 -0.80
CA LYS A 45 -9.05 17.03 -1.30
C LYS A 45 -8.01 18.06 -0.89
N GLU A 46 -7.59 18.06 0.36
CA GLU A 46 -6.54 18.95 0.89
C GLU A 46 -5.17 18.67 0.22
N LYS A 47 -4.89 17.41 -0.12
CA LYS A 47 -3.68 17.04 -0.87
C LYS A 47 -3.73 17.53 -2.33
N GLY A 48 -4.90 17.87 -2.84
CA GLY A 48 -5.11 18.26 -4.23
C GLY A 48 -5.07 17.07 -5.20
N TRP A 49 -5.27 15.85 -4.72
CA TRP A 49 -5.34 14.66 -5.57
C TRP A 49 -6.77 14.38 -6.01
N SER A 50 -6.91 13.70 -7.14
CA SER A 50 -8.22 13.36 -7.71
C SER A 50 -8.76 12.05 -7.13
N PHE A 51 -10.09 11.98 -7.00
CA PHE A 51 -10.81 10.77 -6.61
C PHE A 51 -11.01 9.80 -7.79
N LYS A 52 -11.13 10.35 -9.01
CA LYS A 52 -11.48 9.58 -10.21
C LYS A 52 -10.51 8.44 -10.53
N PRO A 53 -9.17 8.60 -10.37
CA PRO A 53 -8.20 7.53 -10.63
C PRO A 53 -8.17 6.40 -9.58
N ILE A 54 -8.96 6.46 -8.51
CA ILE A 54 -8.95 5.39 -7.48
C ILE A 54 -9.65 4.16 -8.05
N ASP A 55 -8.88 3.20 -8.54
CA ASP A 55 -9.40 1.99 -9.20
C ASP A 55 -9.54 0.81 -8.24
N VAL A 56 -8.75 0.83 -7.16
CA VAL A 56 -8.70 -0.23 -6.15
C VAL A 56 -8.73 0.38 -4.76
N ILE A 57 -9.58 -0.18 -3.88
CA ILE A 57 -9.53 0.09 -2.44
C ILE A 57 -9.32 -1.24 -1.72
N CYS A 58 -8.29 -1.32 -0.91
CA CYS A 58 -7.99 -2.47 -0.07
C CYS A 58 -8.32 -2.17 1.38
N PHE A 59 -8.84 -3.15 2.10
CA PHE A 59 -9.05 -3.06 3.55
C PHE A 59 -8.15 -4.04 4.26
N THR A 60 -7.43 -3.55 5.27
CA THR A 60 -6.67 -4.40 6.18
C THR A 60 -7.61 -5.24 7.03
N HIS A 61 -8.64 -4.62 7.57
CA HIS A 61 -9.75 -5.21 8.33
C HIS A 61 -10.94 -4.23 8.42
N TYR A 62 -11.96 -4.53 9.23
CA TYR A 62 -13.22 -3.77 9.24
C TYR A 62 -13.50 -3.05 10.57
N HIS A 63 -12.48 -2.66 11.35
CA HIS A 63 -12.70 -1.72 12.44
C HIS A 63 -13.07 -0.33 11.88
N GLY A 64 -13.81 0.45 12.65
CA GLY A 64 -14.38 1.71 12.19
C GLY A 64 -13.34 2.69 11.67
N ASP A 65 -12.20 2.80 12.33
CA ASP A 65 -11.10 3.69 11.96
C ASP A 65 -10.38 3.32 10.64
N HIS A 66 -10.74 2.17 10.03
CA HIS A 66 -10.24 1.73 8.73
C HIS A 66 -11.28 1.77 7.60
N ILE A 67 -12.58 1.91 7.91
CA ILE A 67 -13.63 1.79 6.90
C ILE A 67 -14.74 2.85 6.99
N SER A 68 -14.85 3.60 8.10
CA SER A 68 -15.96 4.54 8.32
C SER A 68 -16.05 5.66 7.29
N GLY A 69 -14.96 6.02 6.64
CA GLY A 69 -14.93 7.03 5.57
C GLY A 69 -15.44 6.54 4.21
N LEU A 70 -15.63 5.23 4.03
CA LEU A 70 -15.97 4.65 2.73
C LEU A 70 -17.30 5.16 2.14
N PRO A 71 -18.43 5.26 2.88
CA PRO A 71 -19.69 5.73 2.29
C PRO A 71 -19.59 7.14 1.72
N GLY A 72 -18.94 8.05 2.45
CA GLY A 72 -18.71 9.41 1.99
C GLY A 72 -17.76 9.49 0.80
N LEU A 73 -16.72 8.65 0.77
CA LEU A 73 -15.80 8.57 -0.37
C LEU A 73 -16.51 8.07 -1.64
N LEU A 74 -17.35 7.03 -1.54
CA LEU A 74 -18.09 6.48 -2.67
C LEU A 74 -19.03 7.54 -3.29
N LEU A 75 -19.76 8.30 -2.46
CA LEU A 75 -20.58 9.42 -2.92
C LEU A 75 -19.75 10.51 -3.59
N THR A 76 -18.60 10.86 -3.01
CA THR A 76 -17.69 11.85 -3.58
C THR A 76 -17.13 11.40 -4.94
N MET A 77 -16.76 10.11 -5.07
CA MET A 77 -16.31 9.54 -6.35
C MET A 77 -17.42 9.57 -7.42
N GLY A 78 -18.67 9.27 -7.04
CA GLY A 78 -19.81 9.38 -7.93
C GLY A 78 -20.07 10.81 -8.39
N ASN A 79 -19.96 11.77 -7.47
CA ASN A 79 -20.12 13.21 -7.78
C ASN A 79 -18.93 13.79 -8.58
N ALA A 80 -17.81 13.07 -8.66
CA ALA A 80 -16.67 13.41 -9.51
C ALA A 80 -16.73 12.76 -10.90
N ASP A 81 -17.92 12.39 -11.36
CA ASP A 81 -18.20 11.77 -12.67
C ASP A 81 -17.41 10.49 -12.93
N ARG A 82 -17.17 9.68 -11.89
CA ARG A 82 -16.60 8.36 -12.08
C ARG A 82 -17.68 7.40 -12.57
N THR A 83 -17.41 6.72 -13.67
CA THR A 83 -18.25 5.66 -14.25
C THR A 83 -17.55 4.31 -14.35
N GLU A 84 -16.23 4.30 -14.27
CA GLU A 84 -15.41 3.10 -14.36
C GLU A 84 -15.59 2.23 -13.10
N PRO A 85 -15.57 0.89 -13.23
CA PRO A 85 -15.71 -0.01 -12.09
C PRO A 85 -14.66 0.24 -11.01
N LEU A 86 -15.08 0.09 -9.75
CA LEU A 86 -14.23 0.16 -8.57
C LEU A 86 -14.02 -1.25 -8.01
N THR A 87 -12.77 -1.66 -7.81
CA THR A 87 -12.45 -2.93 -7.17
C THR A 87 -12.20 -2.75 -5.67
N LEU A 88 -12.91 -3.50 -4.85
CA LEU A 88 -12.67 -3.57 -3.41
C LEU A 88 -12.05 -4.93 -3.06
N ILE A 89 -10.96 -4.91 -2.28
CA ILE A 89 -10.26 -6.10 -1.80
C ILE A 89 -10.24 -6.07 -0.28
N GLY A 90 -10.54 -7.20 0.38
CA GLY A 90 -10.51 -7.22 1.84
C GLY A 90 -10.75 -8.60 2.42
N PRO A 91 -10.73 -8.75 3.75
CA PRO A 91 -11.03 -9.99 4.43
C PRO A 91 -12.41 -10.55 4.08
N LYS A 92 -12.65 -11.82 4.40
CA LYS A 92 -13.97 -12.46 4.23
C LYS A 92 -15.09 -11.64 4.87
N GLY A 93 -16.21 -11.51 4.17
CA GLY A 93 -17.38 -10.71 4.55
C GLY A 93 -17.36 -9.29 3.97
N LEU A 94 -16.42 -8.98 3.05
CA LEU A 94 -16.26 -7.66 2.42
C LEU A 94 -17.56 -7.14 1.83
N GLU A 95 -18.21 -7.90 0.95
CA GLU A 95 -19.42 -7.47 0.28
C GLU A 95 -20.55 -7.14 1.28
N ARG A 96 -20.73 -7.99 2.30
CA ARG A 96 -21.75 -7.78 3.34
C ARG A 96 -21.48 -6.49 4.11
N VAL A 97 -20.22 -6.27 4.54
CA VAL A 97 -19.84 -5.06 5.31
C VAL A 97 -20.04 -3.81 4.48
N VAL A 98 -19.52 -3.78 3.25
CA VAL A 98 -19.64 -2.62 2.37
C VAL A 98 -21.10 -2.31 2.03
N ASN A 99 -21.92 -3.31 1.69
CA ASN A 99 -23.34 -3.11 1.39
C ASN A 99 -24.12 -2.61 2.62
N SER A 100 -23.73 -3.03 3.84
CA SER A 100 -24.35 -2.51 5.07
C SER A 100 -23.98 -1.04 5.32
N LEU A 101 -22.75 -0.64 5.06
CA LEU A 101 -22.30 0.74 5.21
C LEU A 101 -22.91 1.69 4.16
N ARG A 102 -23.06 1.21 2.92
CA ARG A 102 -23.52 2.04 1.81
C ARG A 102 -25.04 2.09 1.64
N VAL A 103 -25.83 1.69 2.62
CA VAL A 103 -27.30 1.88 2.59
C VAL A 103 -27.71 3.34 2.39
N ILE A 104 -26.85 4.29 2.77
CA ILE A 104 -27.03 5.73 2.53
C ILE A 104 -26.60 6.20 1.14
N ALA A 105 -25.95 5.32 0.36
CA ALA A 105 -25.47 5.54 -1.00
C ALA A 105 -25.85 4.32 -1.88
N PRO A 106 -27.15 3.99 -2.01
CA PRO A 106 -27.59 2.76 -2.65
C PRO A 106 -27.30 2.74 -4.15
N GLU A 107 -27.35 3.89 -4.79
CA GLU A 107 -27.09 4.05 -6.23
C GLU A 107 -25.78 4.80 -6.46
N LEU A 108 -24.91 4.18 -7.24
CA LEU A 108 -23.63 4.76 -7.67
C LEU A 108 -23.54 4.69 -9.18
N PRO A 109 -22.93 5.68 -9.86
CA PRO A 109 -22.79 5.67 -11.33
C PRO A 109 -21.76 4.65 -11.83
N PHE A 110 -21.16 3.85 -10.95
CA PHE A 110 -20.16 2.82 -11.25
C PHE A 110 -20.45 1.52 -10.50
N GLN A 111 -19.97 0.43 -11.06
CA GLN A 111 -20.07 -0.89 -10.43
C GLN A 111 -18.97 -1.10 -9.40
N ILE A 112 -19.27 -1.83 -8.32
CA ILE A 112 -18.29 -2.30 -7.34
C ILE A 112 -18.03 -3.78 -7.59
N LYS A 113 -16.75 -4.14 -7.74
CA LYS A 113 -16.26 -5.52 -7.81
C LYS A 113 -15.67 -5.88 -6.45
N TYR A 114 -16.13 -6.99 -5.87
CA TYR A 114 -15.64 -7.46 -4.57
C TYR A 114 -14.68 -8.64 -4.75
N ILE A 115 -13.52 -8.58 -4.08
CA ILE A 115 -12.54 -9.66 -4.04
C ILE A 115 -12.22 -9.93 -2.59
N GLU A 116 -12.68 -11.06 -2.06
CA GLU A 116 -12.37 -11.49 -0.70
C GLU A 116 -11.04 -12.23 -0.64
N ILE A 117 -10.20 -11.89 0.34
CA ILE A 117 -8.95 -12.59 0.61
C ILE A 117 -9.28 -13.88 1.34
N THR A 118 -8.93 -15.01 0.73
CA THR A 118 -9.25 -16.35 1.23
C THR A 118 -8.04 -17.12 1.75
N GLN A 119 -6.83 -16.65 1.41
CA GLN A 119 -5.57 -17.29 1.78
C GLN A 119 -4.78 -16.46 2.80
N PRO A 120 -3.89 -17.07 3.61
CA PRO A 120 -2.98 -16.34 4.48
C PRO A 120 -2.06 -15.38 3.74
N GLU A 121 -1.66 -15.72 2.51
CA GLU A 121 -0.98 -14.87 1.55
C GLU A 121 -1.68 -15.01 0.19
N GLN A 122 -1.98 -13.89 -0.44
CA GLN A 122 -2.65 -13.87 -1.74
C GLN A 122 -2.11 -12.72 -2.60
N ILE A 123 -1.80 -13.05 -3.86
CA ILE A 123 -1.23 -12.10 -4.82
C ILE A 123 -2.32 -11.70 -5.82
N PHE A 124 -2.33 -10.42 -6.15
CA PHE A 124 -3.20 -9.81 -7.15
C PHE A 124 -2.32 -9.11 -8.18
N GLU A 125 -2.46 -9.47 -9.44
CA GLU A 125 -1.84 -8.75 -10.55
C GLU A 125 -2.72 -7.54 -10.89
N MET A 126 -2.13 -6.37 -10.83
CA MET A 126 -2.80 -5.08 -11.03
C MET A 126 -2.11 -4.31 -12.17
N ASN A 127 -2.53 -3.10 -12.41
CA ASN A 127 -2.09 -2.17 -13.46
C ASN A 127 -0.56 -1.94 -13.50
N GLY A 128 0.22 -3.01 -13.78
CA GLY A 128 1.67 -2.97 -13.87
C GLY A 128 2.41 -3.12 -12.53
N TYR A 129 1.73 -3.59 -11.49
CA TYR A 129 2.33 -3.97 -10.21
C TYR A 129 1.69 -5.24 -9.64
N ARG A 130 2.40 -5.90 -8.74
CA ARG A 130 1.85 -6.98 -7.92
C ARG A 130 1.48 -6.42 -6.55
N LEU A 131 0.26 -6.73 -6.11
CA LEU A 131 -0.21 -6.47 -4.74
C LEU A 131 -0.32 -7.79 -3.99
N LYS A 132 0.42 -7.95 -2.92
CA LYS A 132 0.38 -9.13 -2.06
C LYS A 132 -0.28 -8.78 -0.74
N ALA A 133 -1.40 -9.42 -0.41
CA ALA A 133 -1.96 -9.41 0.93
C ALA A 133 -1.29 -10.52 1.76
N PHE A 134 -0.95 -10.24 3.02
CA PHE A 134 -0.38 -11.22 3.95
C PHE A 134 -0.98 -11.08 5.34
N ARG A 135 -1.28 -12.23 5.97
CA ARG A 135 -1.92 -12.27 7.27
C ARG A 135 -1.03 -11.69 8.37
N VAL A 136 -1.61 -10.85 9.23
CA VAL A 136 -0.98 -10.29 10.42
C VAL A 136 -1.73 -10.69 11.70
N ASN A 137 -1.23 -10.33 12.88
CA ASN A 137 -1.74 -10.79 14.17
C ASN A 137 -2.51 -9.69 14.91
N HIS A 138 -3.82 -9.63 14.65
CA HIS A 138 -4.75 -8.74 15.34
C HIS A 138 -5.93 -9.50 15.97
N ASN A 139 -6.84 -8.78 16.63
CA ASN A 139 -8.03 -9.35 17.30
C ASN A 139 -9.07 -9.89 16.31
N VAL A 140 -9.08 -9.35 15.10
CA VAL A 140 -9.90 -9.79 13.97
C VAL A 140 -9.02 -10.23 12.81
N THR A 141 -9.63 -10.79 11.75
CA THR A 141 -8.91 -11.09 10.51
C THR A 141 -8.34 -9.81 9.92
N CYS A 142 -7.01 -9.69 9.91
CA CYS A 142 -6.29 -8.53 9.44
C CYS A 142 -5.15 -8.91 8.50
N TYR A 143 -4.93 -8.08 7.48
CA TYR A 143 -3.89 -8.26 6.47
C TYR A 143 -3.01 -7.01 6.36
N GLY A 144 -1.72 -7.23 6.15
CA GLY A 144 -0.82 -6.23 5.58
C GLY A 144 -0.77 -6.36 4.07
N TYR A 145 -0.22 -5.36 3.40
CA TYR A 145 -0.08 -5.34 1.94
C TYR A 145 1.34 -4.98 1.53
N THR A 146 1.84 -5.70 0.52
CA THR A 146 3.09 -5.34 -0.17
C THR A 146 2.78 -5.07 -1.63
N MET A 147 3.17 -3.90 -2.12
CA MET A 147 3.12 -3.52 -3.52
C MET A 147 4.52 -3.62 -4.12
N GLU A 148 4.65 -4.36 -5.20
CA GLU A 148 5.91 -4.57 -5.91
C GLU A 148 5.77 -4.18 -7.38
N ILE A 149 6.72 -3.36 -7.85
CA ILE A 149 6.84 -2.96 -9.25
C ILE A 149 8.14 -3.52 -9.77
N ASP A 150 8.06 -4.45 -10.71
CA ASP A 150 9.23 -5.03 -11.31
C ASP A 150 9.93 -4.05 -12.27
N ARG A 151 11.24 -4.19 -12.37
CA ARG A 151 12.04 -3.46 -13.34
C ARG A 151 12.73 -4.45 -14.27
N ALA A 152 12.33 -4.43 -15.53
CA ALA A 152 12.98 -5.23 -16.56
C ALA A 152 14.48 -4.93 -16.68
N GLY A 153 15.23 -5.89 -17.19
CA GLY A 153 16.63 -5.72 -17.53
C GLY A 153 16.83 -4.56 -18.52
N LYS A 154 18.06 -4.09 -18.62
CA LYS A 154 18.41 -3.09 -19.64
C LYS A 154 18.34 -3.77 -21.01
N PHE A 155 17.71 -3.09 -21.97
CA PHE A 155 17.68 -3.55 -23.36
C PHE A 155 19.08 -3.50 -23.95
N ASP A 156 19.48 -4.60 -24.59
CA ASP A 156 20.78 -4.77 -25.23
C ASP A 156 20.59 -4.71 -26.74
N VAL A 157 21.02 -3.58 -27.32
CA VAL A 157 20.91 -3.31 -28.76
C VAL A 157 21.81 -4.25 -29.58
N ASP A 158 22.97 -4.60 -29.05
CA ASP A 158 23.93 -5.44 -29.76
C ASP A 158 23.38 -6.87 -29.88
N ARG A 159 22.84 -7.42 -28.77
CA ARG A 159 22.15 -8.73 -28.79
C ARG A 159 20.92 -8.72 -29.72
N ALA A 160 20.16 -7.63 -29.76
CA ALA A 160 19.01 -7.52 -30.67
C ALA A 160 19.43 -7.52 -32.13
N ASN A 161 20.55 -6.85 -32.46
CA ASN A 161 21.14 -6.87 -33.83
C ASN A 161 21.74 -8.23 -34.21
N GLU A 162 22.48 -8.85 -33.29
CA GLU A 162 23.05 -10.19 -33.48
C GLU A 162 21.97 -11.26 -33.72
N ALA A 163 20.86 -11.16 -33.01
CA ALA A 163 19.69 -12.02 -33.19
C ALA A 163 18.81 -11.62 -34.38
N ALA A 164 19.22 -10.62 -35.19
CA ALA A 164 18.46 -10.08 -36.31
C ALA A 164 17.00 -9.72 -36.02
N ILE A 165 16.73 -9.22 -34.80
CA ILE A 165 15.38 -8.86 -34.37
C ILE A 165 14.97 -7.52 -34.98
N PRO A 166 13.87 -7.44 -35.74
CA PRO A 166 13.41 -6.19 -36.34
C PRO A 166 13.13 -5.12 -35.28
N GLN A 167 13.61 -3.89 -35.51
CA GLN A 167 13.50 -2.78 -34.56
C GLN A 167 12.05 -2.47 -34.16
N LYS A 168 11.07 -2.74 -35.03
CA LYS A 168 9.62 -2.59 -34.74
C LYS A 168 9.17 -3.40 -33.51
N PHE A 169 9.89 -4.46 -33.12
CA PHE A 169 9.55 -5.35 -31.99
C PHE A 169 10.27 -5.00 -30.69
N TRP A 170 11.30 -4.15 -30.73
CA TRP A 170 12.12 -3.84 -29.57
C TRP A 170 11.31 -3.27 -28.42
N GLY A 171 10.31 -2.43 -28.73
CA GLY A 171 9.44 -1.82 -27.71
C GLY A 171 8.59 -2.85 -26.94
N SER A 172 8.05 -3.87 -27.63
CA SER A 172 7.31 -4.96 -27.01
C SER A 172 8.22 -5.86 -26.17
N LEU A 173 9.38 -6.24 -26.71
CA LEU A 173 10.36 -7.04 -25.98
C LEU A 173 10.89 -6.30 -24.74
N GLN A 174 11.11 -4.97 -24.82
CA GLN A 174 11.50 -4.14 -23.67
C GLN A 174 10.45 -4.15 -22.57
N LYS A 175 9.16 -4.27 -22.93
CA LYS A 175 8.03 -4.36 -21.98
C LYS A 175 7.83 -5.77 -21.42
N GLY A 176 8.62 -6.75 -21.84
CA GLY A 176 8.49 -8.13 -21.39
C GLY A 176 7.49 -8.97 -22.21
N GLU A 177 7.04 -8.48 -23.37
CA GLU A 177 6.10 -9.17 -24.24
C GLU A 177 6.83 -10.06 -25.25
N ASN A 178 6.36 -11.30 -25.45
CA ASN A 178 6.82 -12.15 -26.55
C ASN A 178 6.23 -11.64 -27.87
N VAL A 179 6.99 -11.73 -28.95
CA VAL A 179 6.56 -11.29 -30.29
C VAL A 179 6.72 -12.44 -31.27
N GLN A 180 5.62 -12.78 -31.97
CA GLN A 180 5.63 -13.75 -33.06
C GLN A 180 5.66 -13.01 -34.43
N ASP A 181 6.60 -13.37 -35.32
CA ASP A 181 6.70 -12.84 -36.70
C ASP A 181 6.92 -13.99 -37.65
N GLY A 182 5.87 -14.48 -38.26
CA GLY A 182 5.90 -15.73 -39.07
C GLY A 182 6.27 -16.92 -38.19
N ASP A 183 7.31 -17.65 -38.58
CA ASP A 183 7.80 -18.80 -37.82
C ASP A 183 8.78 -18.42 -36.68
N ASN A 184 9.15 -17.14 -36.57
CA ASN A 184 10.11 -16.71 -35.57
C ASN A 184 9.38 -16.23 -34.30
N LEU A 185 9.78 -16.75 -33.14
CA LEU A 185 9.36 -16.28 -31.80
C LEU A 185 10.52 -15.51 -31.17
N TYR A 186 10.30 -14.23 -30.92
CA TYR A 186 11.24 -13.38 -30.18
C TYR A 186 10.78 -13.25 -28.75
N THR A 187 11.68 -13.45 -27.79
CA THR A 187 11.39 -13.38 -26.35
C THR A 187 12.23 -12.32 -25.65
N PRO A 188 11.76 -11.72 -24.54
CA PRO A 188 12.47 -10.66 -23.83
C PRO A 188 13.89 -11.03 -23.39
N ASP A 189 14.12 -12.30 -22.99
CA ASP A 189 15.42 -12.79 -22.56
C ASP A 189 16.49 -12.79 -23.66
N MET A 190 16.08 -12.75 -24.92
CA MET A 190 17.00 -12.60 -26.05
C MET A 190 17.71 -11.24 -26.06
N VAL A 191 17.04 -10.21 -25.53
CA VAL A 191 17.48 -8.80 -25.64
C VAL A 191 17.55 -8.05 -24.31
N LEU A 192 17.03 -8.63 -23.21
CA LEU A 192 17.12 -7.99 -21.90
C LEU A 192 18.29 -8.57 -21.09
N GLY A 193 19.00 -7.68 -20.42
CA GLY A 193 19.96 -8.05 -19.40
C GLY A 193 19.26 -8.60 -18.13
N PRO A 194 20.01 -8.84 -17.05
CA PRO A 194 19.44 -9.32 -15.79
C PRO A 194 18.40 -8.33 -15.25
N ALA A 195 17.38 -8.87 -14.56
CA ALA A 195 16.38 -8.04 -13.88
C ALA A 195 17.04 -7.07 -12.92
N ARG A 196 16.56 -5.83 -12.91
CA ARG A 196 17.06 -4.76 -12.02
C ARG A 196 16.17 -4.64 -10.78
N LYS A 197 16.70 -3.99 -9.73
CA LYS A 197 15.90 -3.72 -8.52
C LYS A 197 14.65 -2.92 -8.91
N GLY A 198 13.49 -3.47 -8.58
CA GLY A 198 12.20 -2.80 -8.69
C GLY A 198 11.92 -1.84 -7.54
N ILE A 199 10.66 -1.46 -7.36
CA ILE A 199 10.19 -0.66 -6.22
C ILE A 199 9.32 -1.56 -5.35
N LYS A 200 9.53 -1.50 -4.03
CA LYS A 200 8.76 -2.27 -3.05
C LYS A 200 8.27 -1.36 -1.92
N LEU A 201 6.95 -1.32 -1.74
CA LEU A 201 6.27 -0.64 -0.64
C LEU A 201 5.56 -1.70 0.20
N THR A 202 5.78 -1.72 1.51
CA THR A 202 5.02 -2.57 2.45
C THR A 202 4.28 -1.73 3.47
N TYR A 203 3.02 -2.07 3.71
CA TYR A 203 2.12 -1.42 4.65
C TYR A 203 1.49 -2.43 5.59
N CYS A 204 1.54 -2.18 6.90
CA CYS A 204 0.79 -2.94 7.89
C CYS A 204 0.38 -2.09 9.08
N THR A 205 -0.85 -2.30 9.53
CA THR A 205 -1.40 -1.70 10.74
C THR A 205 -2.00 -2.80 11.62
N ASP A 206 -2.40 -2.45 12.84
CA ASP A 206 -3.20 -3.30 13.74
C ASP A 206 -2.65 -4.72 13.87
N THR A 207 -1.45 -4.80 14.43
CA THR A 207 -0.77 -6.09 14.53
C THR A 207 0.31 -6.11 15.62
N ARG A 208 0.54 -7.31 16.16
CA ARG A 208 1.78 -7.62 16.86
C ARG A 208 2.90 -7.92 15.85
N PRO A 209 4.18 -7.75 16.21
CA PRO A 209 5.30 -8.23 15.39
C PRO A 209 5.14 -9.70 15.04
N THR A 210 5.34 -10.03 13.76
CA THR A 210 5.30 -11.40 13.24
C THR A 210 6.39 -11.64 12.20
N ASP A 211 6.76 -12.91 12.02
CA ASP A 211 7.66 -13.32 10.93
C ASP A 211 7.09 -13.01 9.55
N SER A 212 5.76 -13.08 9.42
CA SER A 212 5.06 -12.72 8.18
C SER A 212 5.36 -11.27 7.78
N ILE A 213 5.28 -10.32 8.74
CA ILE A 213 5.61 -8.91 8.47
C ILE A 213 7.08 -8.78 8.06
N ARG A 214 8.02 -9.38 8.84
CA ARG A 214 9.45 -9.31 8.56
C ARG A 214 9.77 -9.84 7.16
N ASN A 215 9.20 -10.98 6.78
CA ASN A 215 9.46 -11.62 5.49
C ASN A 215 8.88 -10.79 4.34
N ASN A 216 7.66 -10.27 4.47
CA ASN A 216 7.01 -9.48 3.44
C ASN A 216 7.61 -8.08 3.31
N ALA A 217 8.07 -7.46 4.42
CA ALA A 217 8.73 -6.16 4.39
C ALA A 217 10.20 -6.24 3.93
N LYS A 218 10.79 -7.42 3.84
CA LYS A 218 12.22 -7.59 3.52
C LYS A 218 12.63 -6.81 2.27
N GLY A 219 13.60 -5.90 2.43
CA GLY A 219 14.16 -5.09 1.36
C GLY A 219 13.22 -4.03 0.78
N SER A 220 12.11 -3.69 1.45
CA SER A 220 11.21 -2.62 1.00
C SER A 220 11.94 -1.28 0.93
N ASP A 221 11.65 -0.51 -0.11
CA ASP A 221 12.12 0.87 -0.24
C ASP A 221 11.43 1.78 0.77
N LEU A 222 10.15 1.48 1.06
CA LEU A 222 9.39 2.12 2.13
C LEU A 222 8.57 1.07 2.89
N PHE A 223 8.71 1.06 4.21
CA PHE A 223 7.90 0.29 5.13
C PHE A 223 7.04 1.22 5.97
N ILE A 224 5.72 1.19 5.77
CA ILE A 224 4.77 1.95 6.59
C ILE A 224 4.18 0.97 7.59
N CYS A 225 4.42 1.23 8.87
CA CYS A 225 4.07 0.31 9.95
C CYS A 225 3.35 1.06 11.07
N GLU A 226 2.38 0.39 11.71
CA GLU A 226 1.81 0.95 12.92
C GLU A 226 2.86 1.24 13.98
N GLY A 227 2.56 2.27 14.76
CA GLY A 227 3.19 2.54 16.04
C GLY A 227 2.14 3.15 16.95
N MET A 228 1.29 2.31 17.55
CA MET A 228 0.21 2.77 18.40
C MET A 228 0.74 3.54 19.63
N TYR A 229 1.89 3.12 20.16
CA TYR A 229 2.45 3.66 21.40
C TYR A 229 3.92 4.05 21.25
N GLY A 230 4.24 5.29 21.64
CA GLY A 230 5.63 5.80 21.73
C GLY A 230 6.31 5.45 23.04
N GLU A 231 5.54 5.27 24.12
CA GLU A 231 6.06 5.03 25.47
C GLU A 231 6.49 3.56 25.66
N LYS A 232 7.66 3.33 26.25
CA LYS A 232 8.21 1.98 26.50
C LYS A 232 7.38 1.17 27.50
N ASP A 233 6.77 1.81 28.48
CA ASP A 233 5.90 1.20 29.49
C ASP A 233 4.57 0.71 28.94
N LYS A 234 4.15 1.18 27.77
CA LYS A 234 2.93 0.74 27.08
C LYS A 234 3.05 -0.63 26.40
N LEU A 235 4.20 -1.31 26.46
CA LEU A 235 4.39 -2.62 25.86
C LEU A 235 3.35 -3.65 26.32
N LYS A 236 2.96 -3.63 27.61
CA LYS A 236 1.92 -4.53 28.12
C LYS A 236 0.59 -4.26 27.44
N LYS A 237 0.22 -2.99 27.31
CA LYS A 237 -1.01 -2.54 26.63
C LYS A 237 -0.98 -2.89 25.13
N ALA A 238 0.16 -2.68 24.46
CA ALA A 238 0.35 -3.07 23.08
C ALA A 238 0.11 -4.57 22.85
N LYS A 239 0.61 -5.42 23.76
CA LYS A 239 0.37 -6.88 23.71
C LYS A 239 -1.09 -7.24 23.94
N GLU A 240 -1.75 -6.61 24.90
CA GLU A 240 -3.15 -6.86 25.25
C GLU A 240 -4.11 -6.54 24.09
N TYR A 241 -3.92 -5.38 23.44
CA TYR A 241 -4.77 -4.92 22.33
C TYR A 241 -4.26 -5.32 20.94
N LYS A 242 -3.16 -6.10 20.89
CA LYS A 242 -2.50 -6.56 19.64
C LYS A 242 -2.07 -5.43 18.70
N HIS A 243 -1.40 -4.44 19.28
CA HIS A 243 -0.70 -3.37 18.58
C HIS A 243 0.79 -3.40 18.87
N MET A 244 1.56 -2.47 18.28
CA MET A 244 3.00 -2.33 18.47
C MET A 244 3.38 -1.02 19.16
N THR A 245 4.52 -1.07 19.83
CA THR A 245 5.28 0.14 20.20
C THR A 245 6.17 0.57 19.04
N PHE A 246 6.59 1.83 19.03
CA PHE A 246 7.56 2.36 18.05
C PHE A 246 8.84 1.53 17.99
N TYR A 247 9.28 1.03 19.13
CA TYR A 247 10.52 0.25 19.26
C TYR A 247 10.41 -1.13 18.60
N GLU A 248 9.26 -1.76 18.71
CA GLU A 248 8.98 -3.05 18.06
C GLU A 248 8.89 -2.86 16.54
N ALA A 249 8.25 -1.80 16.06
CA ALA A 249 8.20 -1.46 14.64
C ALA A 249 9.61 -1.18 14.08
N ALA A 250 10.43 -0.42 14.82
CA ALA A 250 11.82 -0.15 14.43
C ALA A 250 12.69 -1.41 14.39
N GLN A 251 12.46 -2.35 15.31
CA GLN A 251 13.16 -3.63 15.31
C GLN A 251 12.78 -4.47 14.07
N LEU A 252 11.50 -4.53 13.71
CA LEU A 252 11.03 -5.18 12.48
C LEU A 252 11.67 -4.54 11.22
N ALA A 253 11.69 -3.21 11.14
CA ALA A 253 12.30 -2.48 10.03
C ALA A 253 13.79 -2.82 9.87
N LYS A 254 14.52 -2.86 10.97
CA LYS A 254 15.94 -3.25 11.01
C LYS A 254 16.14 -4.69 10.54
N GLU A 255 15.37 -5.64 11.08
CA GLU A 255 15.46 -7.06 10.74
C GLU A 255 15.05 -7.34 9.28
N ALA A 256 14.09 -6.61 8.76
CA ALA A 256 13.67 -6.70 7.37
C ALA A 256 14.59 -5.95 6.39
N ALA A 257 15.61 -5.22 6.90
CA ALA A 257 16.55 -4.43 6.11
C ALA A 257 15.82 -3.50 5.11
N VAL A 258 14.80 -2.80 5.55
CA VAL A 258 14.08 -1.81 4.74
C VAL A 258 14.92 -0.54 4.55
N ALA A 259 14.65 0.23 3.51
CA ALA A 259 15.40 1.46 3.28
C ALA A 259 14.92 2.62 4.17
N GLU A 260 13.61 2.79 4.33
CA GLU A 260 12.98 3.81 5.18
C GLU A 260 11.74 3.23 5.86
N MET A 261 11.44 3.67 7.10
CA MET A 261 10.23 3.33 7.83
C MET A 261 9.45 4.57 8.21
N TRP A 262 8.13 4.54 7.94
CA TRP A 262 7.17 5.51 8.48
C TRP A 262 6.30 4.86 9.54
N LEU A 263 6.24 5.48 10.71
CA LEU A 263 5.29 5.12 11.75
C LEU A 263 3.95 5.79 11.50
N THR A 264 2.87 5.08 11.76
CA THR A 264 1.48 5.52 11.58
C THR A 264 0.57 4.90 12.64
N HIS A 265 -0.73 5.10 12.54
CA HIS A 265 -1.77 4.49 13.39
C HIS A 265 -1.57 4.79 14.88
N TYR A 266 -1.38 6.08 15.19
CA TYR A 266 -1.11 6.53 16.56
C TYR A 266 -2.34 6.50 17.45
N SER A 267 -2.16 6.07 18.71
CA SER A 267 -3.18 6.24 19.75
C SER A 267 -3.65 7.69 19.85
N PRO A 268 -4.94 7.96 20.09
CA PRO A 268 -5.42 9.31 20.34
C PRO A 268 -4.71 10.01 21.52
N SER A 269 -4.22 9.25 22.50
CA SER A 269 -3.44 9.79 23.61
C SER A 269 -2.01 10.21 23.25
N LEU A 270 -1.49 9.74 22.10
CA LEU A 270 -0.15 10.06 21.62
C LEU A 270 -0.20 11.30 20.73
N THR A 271 -0.15 12.48 21.33
CA THR A 271 -0.28 13.76 20.63
C THR A 271 1.00 14.19 19.92
N HIS A 272 2.16 13.85 20.47
CA HIS A 272 3.49 14.26 19.99
C HIS A 272 4.38 13.02 19.69
N PRO A 273 4.12 12.28 18.60
CA PRO A 273 4.89 11.09 18.27
C PRO A 273 6.37 11.36 18.01
N GLU A 274 6.73 12.59 17.61
CA GLU A 274 8.11 13.03 17.35
C GLU A 274 9.01 12.99 18.59
N GLU A 275 8.47 13.11 19.80
CA GLU A 275 9.23 13.12 21.05
C GLU A 275 9.97 11.79 21.33
N TYR A 276 9.51 10.70 20.74
CA TYR A 276 10.10 9.36 20.91
C TYR A 276 11.14 8.99 19.85
N MET A 277 11.30 9.82 18.82
CA MET A 277 12.07 9.44 17.63
C MET A 277 13.56 9.35 17.85
N ASP A 278 14.13 10.08 18.80
CA ASP A 278 15.56 10.00 19.11
C ASP A 278 15.95 8.59 19.60
N GLU A 279 15.13 7.96 20.42
CA GLU A 279 15.34 6.59 20.89
C GLU A 279 15.03 5.55 19.79
N VAL A 280 14.00 5.77 18.99
CA VAL A 280 13.62 4.90 17.88
C VAL A 280 14.73 4.84 16.82
N LYS A 281 15.33 5.99 16.50
CA LYS A 281 16.41 6.11 15.51
C LYS A 281 17.72 5.41 15.95
N LYS A 282 17.92 5.18 17.25
CA LYS A 282 19.02 4.34 17.74
C LYS A 282 18.89 2.88 17.32
N ILE A 283 17.63 2.40 17.09
CA ILE A 283 17.34 1.05 16.62
C ILE A 283 17.37 1.00 15.09
N PHE A 284 16.64 1.91 14.44
CA PHE A 284 16.59 2.06 12.99
C PHE A 284 16.66 3.54 12.60
N PRO A 285 17.84 4.02 12.11
CA PRO A 285 18.09 5.45 11.87
C PRO A 285 17.11 6.11 10.89
N ASN A 286 16.68 5.38 9.84
CA ASN A 286 15.79 5.88 8.81
C ASN A 286 14.31 5.75 9.19
N SER A 287 13.97 6.03 10.45
CA SER A 287 12.61 6.04 10.99
C SER A 287 12.04 7.44 11.02
N ILE A 288 10.77 7.57 10.65
CA ILE A 288 10.03 8.83 10.66
C ILE A 288 8.69 8.62 11.35
N ALA A 289 8.35 9.48 12.32
CA ALA A 289 6.98 9.62 12.79
C ALA A 289 6.20 10.40 11.73
N ALA A 290 5.39 9.69 10.93
CA ALA A 290 4.67 10.33 9.84
C ALA A 290 3.55 11.22 10.35
N LYS A 291 3.24 12.27 9.60
CA LYS A 291 2.08 13.14 9.80
C LYS A 291 1.14 12.98 8.61
N ASP A 292 -0.11 13.33 8.81
CA ASP A 292 -1.11 13.33 7.74
C ASP A 292 -0.60 14.09 6.51
N LYS A 293 -0.89 13.54 5.35
CA LYS A 293 -0.48 14.04 4.02
C LYS A 293 1.03 13.97 3.76
N ARG A 294 1.81 13.23 4.59
CA ARG A 294 3.21 12.93 4.26
C ARG A 294 3.28 12.19 2.92
N THR A 295 4.15 12.66 2.06
CA THR A 295 4.30 12.15 0.68
C THR A 295 5.76 11.86 0.38
N VAL A 296 5.98 10.82 -0.41
CA VAL A 296 7.25 10.52 -1.05
C VAL A 296 7.01 10.01 -2.47
N GLU A 297 7.96 10.26 -3.33
CA GLU A 297 8.05 9.68 -4.66
C GLU A 297 9.15 8.62 -4.64
N LEU A 298 8.77 7.37 -4.87
CA LEU A 298 9.71 6.27 -5.02
C LEU A 298 10.03 6.09 -6.50
N THR A 299 11.31 6.08 -6.81
CA THR A 299 11.83 5.92 -8.17
C THR A 299 12.74 4.69 -8.24
N PHE A 300 12.95 4.18 -9.44
CA PHE A 300 13.95 3.15 -9.63
C PHE A 300 15.34 3.73 -9.31
N SER A 301 16.08 3.06 -8.43
CA SER A 301 17.51 3.34 -8.23
C SER A 301 18.30 2.86 -9.45
N ASP A 302 19.23 3.64 -9.94
CA ASP A 302 20.14 3.27 -11.05
C ASP A 302 21.07 2.10 -10.70
#